data_0ff1ec748e9bc7c8aabfb206c24e27c6
#
_entry.id   0ff1ec748e9bc7c8aabfb206c24e27c6
#
_cell.length_a   1.000
_cell.length_b   1.000
_cell.length_c   1.000
_cell.angle_alpha   90.00
_cell.angle_beta   90.00
_cell.angle_gamma   90.00
#
_symmetry.space_group_name_H-M   'P 1'
#
loop_
_entity.id
_entity.type
_entity.pdbx_description
1 polymer ?
#
loop_
_entity_poly.entity_id
_entity_poly.type
_entity_poly.pdbx_seq_one_letter_code
_entity_poly.pdbx_strand_id
1 'polypeptide(L)' 'MSTTEKRKATQIRFEGPDVDVDRASGDEIPQWYVYAADAESEPAGKVYTVRKSFAFAAALAGRMADERNLPLAIEAMPA' A
#
# COMPACT_ATOMS: atom_id res chain seq x y z
N MET A 1 16.06 17.79 -17.30
CA MET A 1 15.89 17.37 -16.88
C MET A 1 15.68 16.71 -16.18
N SER A 2 15.29 16.53 -16.01
CA SER A 2 14.87 15.99 -15.31
C SER A 2 15.01 15.41 -14.74
N THR A 3 14.97 15.54 -14.53
CA THR A 3 15.16 14.86 -13.66
C THR A 3 14.37 14.19 -12.86
N THR A 4 14.37 13.19 -12.88
CA THR A 4 13.65 12.35 -12.04
C THR A 4 14.29 12.39 -10.72
N GLU A 5 13.79 13.26 -9.92
CA GLU A 5 14.16 13.23 -8.55
C GLU A 5 13.54 12.00 -7.93
N LYS A 6 14.36 11.16 -7.37
CA LYS A 6 13.86 10.08 -6.57
C LYS A 6 13.28 10.66 -5.31
N ARG A 7 12.00 10.39 -5.08
CA ARG A 7 11.38 10.76 -3.84
C ARG A 7 11.95 9.91 -2.72
N LYS A 8 12.23 10.56 -1.61
CA LYS A 8 12.77 9.85 -0.45
C LYS A 8 11.63 9.32 0.38
N ALA A 9 11.62 8.02 0.60
CA ALA A 9 10.60 7.38 1.43
C ALA A 9 10.84 7.71 2.89
N THR A 10 9.78 8.11 3.59
CA THR A 10 9.83 8.42 5.02
C THR A 10 8.90 7.55 5.84
N GLN A 11 8.04 6.77 5.20
CA GLN A 11 7.08 5.92 5.89
C GLN A 11 6.59 4.84 4.93
N ILE A 12 6.04 3.77 5.51
CA ILE A 12 5.28 2.79 4.75
C ILE A 12 3.81 3.07 5.03
N ARG A 13 3.00 3.13 3.99
CA ARG A 13 1.57 3.34 4.15
C ARG A 13 0.82 2.07 3.78
N PHE A 14 -0.20 1.78 4.58
CA PHE A 14 -1.09 0.64 4.40
C PHE A 14 -2.51 1.19 4.44
N GLU A 15 -3.21 1.13 3.31
CA GLU A 15 -4.49 1.81 3.13
C GLU A 15 -5.54 0.87 2.58
N GLY A 16 -6.80 1.13 2.94
CA GLY A 16 -7.92 0.40 2.40
C GLY A 16 -8.94 0.00 3.44
N PRO A 17 -9.95 -0.76 3.07
CA PRO A 17 -10.10 -1.38 1.75
C PRO A 17 -10.68 -0.43 0.73
N ASP A 18 -10.33 -0.66 -0.50
CA ASP A 18 -11.01 -0.14 -1.66
C ASP A 18 -11.76 -1.31 -2.30
N VAL A 19 -12.74 -1.03 -3.14
CA VAL A 19 -13.55 -2.09 -3.73
C VAL A 19 -13.30 -2.14 -5.23
N ASP A 20 -12.99 -3.33 -5.71
CA ASP A 20 -12.90 -3.61 -7.12
C ASP A 20 -14.02 -4.58 -7.48
N VAL A 21 -14.39 -4.63 -8.75
CA VAL A 21 -15.44 -5.53 -9.21
C VAL A 21 -14.83 -6.57 -10.11
N ASP A 22 -15.08 -7.83 -9.78
CA ASP A 22 -14.65 -8.95 -10.63
C ASP A 22 -15.53 -8.98 -11.87
N ARG A 23 -14.95 -8.81 -13.02
CA ARG A 23 -15.70 -8.74 -14.27
C ARG A 23 -16.38 -10.05 -14.63
N ALA A 24 -15.83 -11.15 -14.18
CA ALA A 24 -16.40 -12.47 -14.53
C ALA A 24 -17.62 -12.77 -13.68
N SER A 25 -17.62 -12.41 -12.42
CA SER A 25 -18.71 -12.75 -11.49
C SER A 25 -19.58 -11.59 -11.09
N GLY A 26 -19.07 -10.36 -11.25
CA GLY A 26 -19.76 -9.18 -10.76
C GLY A 26 -19.61 -8.96 -9.26
N ASP A 27 -18.83 -9.79 -8.60
CA ASP A 27 -18.64 -9.70 -7.14
C ASP A 27 -17.73 -8.54 -6.79
N GLU A 28 -18.00 -7.92 -5.65
CA GLU A 28 -17.15 -6.89 -5.09
C GLU A 28 -15.99 -7.55 -4.37
N ILE A 29 -14.78 -7.08 -4.67
CA ILE A 29 -13.57 -7.62 -4.10
C ILE A 29 -12.85 -6.52 -3.36
N PRO A 30 -12.62 -6.69 -2.03
CA PRO A 30 -11.86 -5.69 -1.28
C PRO A 30 -10.38 -5.79 -1.63
N GLN A 31 -9.72 -4.65 -1.64
CA GLN A 31 -8.30 -4.60 -1.90
C GLN A 31 -7.65 -3.51 -1.07
N TRP A 32 -6.39 -3.72 -0.77
CA TRP A 32 -5.60 -2.82 0.05
C TRP A 32 -4.35 -2.41 -0.70
N TYR A 33 -3.78 -1.29 -0.32
CA TYR A 33 -2.57 -0.76 -0.95
C TYR A 33 -1.47 -0.65 0.09
N VAL A 34 -0.27 -1.07 -0.29
CA VAL A 34 0.92 -0.97 0.57
C VAL A 34 2.02 -0.35 -0.27
N TYR A 35 2.62 0.72 0.23
CA TYR A 35 3.67 1.39 -0.52
C TYR A 35 4.55 2.23 0.41
N ALA A 36 5.78 2.48 -0.04
CA ALA A 36 6.65 3.46 0.60
C ALA A 36 6.21 4.85 0.14
N ALA A 37 6.12 5.79 1.06
CA ALA A 37 5.64 7.13 0.77
C ALA A 37 6.63 8.17 1.23
N ASP A 38 6.60 9.33 0.58
CA ASP A 38 7.42 10.47 0.95
C ASP A 38 6.75 11.30 2.04
N ALA A 39 7.32 12.45 2.36
CA ALA A 39 6.83 13.30 3.43
C ALA A 39 5.44 13.86 3.16
N GLU A 40 5.02 13.93 1.89
CA GLU A 40 3.68 14.38 1.50
C GLU A 40 2.71 13.22 1.33
N SER A 41 3.08 12.01 1.74
CA SER A 41 2.25 10.81 1.61
C SER A 41 2.05 10.36 0.16
N GLU A 42 2.92 10.81 -0.74
CA GLU A 42 2.89 10.37 -2.13
C GLU A 42 3.77 9.15 -2.32
N PRO A 43 3.40 8.24 -3.23
CA PRO A 43 4.22 7.05 -3.44
C PRO A 43 5.64 7.41 -3.86
N ALA A 44 6.60 6.79 -3.18
CA ALA A 44 8.03 6.95 -3.47
C ALA A 44 8.59 5.70 -4.12
N GLY A 45 7.74 4.92 -4.78
CA GLY A 45 8.13 3.69 -5.44
C GLY A 45 6.89 2.93 -5.85
N LYS A 46 7.02 1.63 -5.96
CA LYS A 46 5.93 0.79 -6.41
C LYS A 46 4.81 0.71 -5.37
N VAL A 47 3.57 0.80 -5.84
CA VAL A 47 2.39 0.56 -5.02
C VAL A 47 1.98 -0.89 -5.19
N TYR A 48 1.93 -1.63 -4.09
CA TYR A 48 1.49 -3.03 -4.11
C TYR A 48 0.01 -3.08 -3.79
N THR A 49 -0.74 -3.77 -4.62
CA THR A 49 -2.18 -3.97 -4.41
C THR A 49 -2.39 -5.40 -3.97
N VAL A 50 -3.07 -5.58 -2.83
CA VAL A 50 -3.38 -6.90 -2.29
C VAL A 50 -4.89 -7.06 -2.31
N ARG A 51 -5.38 -8.06 -3.04
CA ARG A 51 -6.80 -8.33 -3.17
C ARG A 51 -7.20 -9.43 -2.20
N LYS A 52 -8.36 -9.25 -1.58
CA LYS A 52 -9.07 -10.25 -0.78
C LYS A 52 -8.50 -10.51 0.60
N SER A 53 -7.22 -10.28 0.85
CA SER A 53 -6.62 -10.70 2.13
C SER A 53 -6.05 -9.49 2.88
N PHE A 54 -6.78 -9.04 3.88
CA PHE A 54 -6.28 -8.03 4.81
C PHE A 54 -5.02 -8.53 5.51
N ALA A 55 -5.04 -9.80 5.94
CA ALA A 55 -3.91 -10.36 6.69
C ALA A 55 -2.62 -10.36 5.85
N PHE A 56 -2.73 -10.70 4.56
CA PHE A 56 -1.58 -10.67 3.68
C PHE A 56 -1.06 -9.24 3.51
N ALA A 57 -1.97 -8.29 3.32
CA ALA A 57 -1.58 -6.89 3.15
C ALA A 57 -0.91 -6.36 4.40
N ALA A 58 -1.45 -6.70 5.58
CA ALA A 58 -0.86 -6.27 6.84
C ALA A 58 0.53 -6.85 7.05
N ALA A 59 0.72 -8.13 6.69
CA ALA A 59 2.02 -8.78 6.81
C ALA A 59 3.03 -8.14 5.86
N LEU A 60 2.61 -7.83 4.64
CA LEU A 60 3.47 -7.17 3.66
C LEU A 60 3.89 -5.79 4.17
N ALA A 61 2.93 -5.02 4.69
CA ALA A 61 3.22 -3.68 5.20
C ALA A 61 4.20 -3.74 6.36
N GLY A 62 4.01 -4.67 7.28
CA GLY A 62 4.91 -4.84 8.42
C GLY A 62 6.30 -5.21 7.98
N ARG A 63 6.41 -6.12 7.02
CA ARG A 63 7.71 -6.54 6.51
C ARG A 63 8.44 -5.40 5.80
N MET A 64 7.72 -4.63 4.99
CA MET A 64 8.32 -3.50 4.30
C MET A 64 8.83 -2.45 5.28
N ALA A 65 8.05 -2.16 6.32
CA ALA A 65 8.45 -1.20 7.33
C ALA A 65 9.70 -1.68 8.07
N ASP A 66 9.74 -2.97 8.39
CA ASP A 66 10.86 -3.55 9.10
C ASP A 66 12.12 -3.55 8.23
N GLU A 67 12.00 -4.03 6.99
CA GLU A 67 13.15 -4.11 6.09
C GLU A 67 13.75 -2.75 5.76
N ARG A 68 12.90 -1.73 5.67
CA ARG A 68 13.36 -0.39 5.32
C ARG A 68 13.61 0.48 6.54
N ASN A 69 13.31 -0.05 7.72
CA ASN A 69 13.45 0.69 8.98
C ASN A 69 12.68 2.02 8.92
N LEU A 70 11.44 1.95 8.47
CA LEU A 70 10.55 3.10 8.36
C LEU A 70 9.31 2.90 9.21
N PRO A 71 8.72 3.99 9.71
CA PRO A 71 7.47 3.87 10.45
C PRO A 71 6.34 3.39 9.54
N LEU A 72 5.38 2.72 10.13
CA LEU A 72 4.21 2.19 9.43
C LEU A 72 3.00 3.06 9.75
N ALA A 73 2.42 3.67 8.73
CA ALA A 73 1.20 4.46 8.85
C ALA A 73 0.04 3.59 8.36
N ILE A 74 -0.85 3.24 9.28
CA ILE A 74 -1.95 2.34 8.98
C ILE A 74 -3.25 3.13 8.87
N GLU A 75 -3.82 3.13 7.67
CA GLU A 75 -5.15 3.70 7.41
C GLU A 75 -5.97 2.64 6.71
N ALA A 76 -5.98 1.44 7.28
CA ALA A 76 -6.63 0.28 6.71
C ALA A 76 -7.39 -0.46 7.78
N MET A 77 -8.44 -1.17 7.37
CA MET A 77 -9.22 -2.00 8.26
C MET A 77 -9.64 -3.25 7.48
N PRO A 78 -9.99 -4.33 8.18
CA PRO A 78 -10.57 -5.50 7.51
C PRO A 78 -11.87 -5.14 6.81
N ALA A 79 -12.14 -5.85 5.74
CA ALA A 79 -13.38 -5.64 4.99
C ALA A 79 -14.56 -6.30 5.70
#